data_47d999c46dea9e01bcc5b1aec0ef91e8
#
_entry.id   47d999c46dea9e01bcc5b1aec0ef91e8
#
_cell.length_a   1.000
_cell.length_b   1.000
_cell.length_c   1.000
_cell.angle_alpha   90.00
_cell.angle_beta   90.00
_cell.angle_gamma   90.00
#
_symmetry.space_group_name_H-M   'P 1'
#
loop_
_entity.id
_entity.type
_entity.pdbx_description
1 polymer ?
#
loop_
_entity_poly.entity_id
_entity_poly.type
_entity_poly.pdbx_seq_one_letter_code
_entity_poly.pdbx_strand_id
1 'polypeptide(L)'
;MGSLWRRHRWWLIGQAVLWVAVVAVLRAAVVPAERCPPAAPGRVTAGIDAAAAWLVDGQRPDGRYTYGFHRDTRMPALGYNTTRHAGVMDALYRTGHTGSADAGLAWARRNLVTHDGWAALAPPGESANVGADALLVVALLHRRQATGDTRWDGLAHRLSRFIASQTQPDGSVLQYWDAPTGAPVPDTYGMFSTGEAFFALAFMARTFPGEGWEAPAHRIADYIATRRDRAEGSAYRQADHWAAYGLEALQAADGLTPVEQDYARWLAGYFGWVVRYESQHVGRTLSFSESGASLGTVGEGAAALRRLAVADPALADLRGRLGERGVCLGGILLARQVTGTADPRVNGAWFDGGYTQMDDQQHAIAALIGAREALR
;
A
#
# COMPACT_ATOMS: atom_id res chain seq x y z
N MET A 1 -15.42 66.35 12.56
CA MET A 1 -14.74 65.33 11.72
C MET A 1 -13.77 64.42 12.48
N GLY A 2 -13.21 64.80 13.63
CA GLY A 2 -12.20 63.99 14.34
C GLY A 2 -12.73 62.73 15.10
N SER A 3 -13.99 62.70 15.50
CA SER A 3 -14.55 61.57 16.32
C SER A 3 -14.92 60.34 15.48
N LEU A 4 -15.41 60.52 14.25
CA LEU A 4 -15.70 59.44 13.31
C LEU A 4 -14.44 58.69 12.85
N TRP A 5 -13.37 59.44 12.61
CA TRP A 5 -12.06 58.87 12.18
C TRP A 5 -11.44 58.06 13.31
N ARG A 6 -11.54 58.47 14.59
CA ARG A 6 -11.06 57.69 15.75
C ARG A 6 -11.82 56.40 15.94
N ARG A 7 -13.18 56.38 15.78
CA ARG A 7 -14.00 55.19 15.87
C ARG A 7 -13.64 54.16 14.76
N HIS A 8 -13.49 54.61 13.53
CA HIS A 8 -13.08 53.73 12.42
C HIS A 8 -11.68 53.15 12.61
N ARG A 9 -10.73 53.91 13.13
CA ARG A 9 -9.36 53.40 13.42
C ARG A 9 -9.37 52.32 14.48
N TRP A 10 -10.09 52.47 15.55
CA TRP A 10 -10.20 51.45 16.58
C TRP A 10 -10.94 50.21 16.12
N TRP A 11 -11.96 50.34 15.28
CA TRP A 11 -12.63 49.21 14.65
C TRP A 11 -11.70 48.44 13.72
N LEU A 12 -10.92 49.08 12.87
CA LEU A 12 -9.91 48.45 12.01
C LEU A 12 -8.82 47.73 12.79
N ILE A 13 -8.34 48.35 13.89
CA ILE A 13 -7.36 47.71 14.79
C ILE A 13 -7.99 46.45 15.44
N GLY A 14 -9.24 46.53 15.92
CA GLY A 14 -9.94 45.37 16.49
C GLY A 14 -10.11 44.24 15.50
N GLN A 15 -10.46 44.52 14.24
CA GLN A 15 -10.54 43.51 13.18
C GLN A 15 -9.15 42.90 12.88
N ALA A 16 -8.11 43.71 12.79
CA ALA A 16 -6.75 43.22 12.55
C ALA A 16 -6.29 42.27 13.69
N VAL A 17 -6.52 42.68 14.94
CA VAL A 17 -6.19 41.81 16.12
C VAL A 17 -6.98 40.53 16.10
N LEU A 18 -8.29 40.58 15.79
CA LEU A 18 -9.12 39.39 15.68
C LEU A 18 -8.58 38.42 14.60
N TRP A 19 -8.28 38.94 13.41
CA TRP A 19 -7.73 38.11 12.33
C TRP A 19 -6.36 37.53 12.66
N VAL A 20 -5.48 38.30 13.31
CA VAL A 20 -4.19 37.80 13.81
C VAL A 20 -4.41 36.68 14.83
N ALA A 21 -5.35 36.85 15.77
CA ALA A 21 -5.69 35.81 16.75
C ALA A 21 -6.26 34.56 16.08
N VAL A 22 -7.19 34.69 15.12
CA VAL A 22 -7.74 33.59 14.34
C VAL A 22 -6.64 32.85 13.57
N VAL A 23 -5.75 33.57 12.88
CA VAL A 23 -4.63 32.97 12.16
C VAL A 23 -3.67 32.27 13.12
N ALA A 24 -3.37 32.87 14.28
CA ALA A 24 -2.50 32.26 15.29
C ALA A 24 -3.11 30.95 15.85
N VAL A 25 -4.41 30.95 16.15
CA VAL A 25 -5.13 29.74 16.61
C VAL A 25 -5.15 28.68 15.53
N LEU A 26 -5.47 29.04 14.26
CA LEU A 26 -5.43 28.11 13.14
C LEU A 26 -4.04 27.51 12.95
N ARG A 27 -2.98 28.35 13.00
CA ARG A 27 -1.59 27.87 12.91
C ARG A 27 -1.20 26.95 14.07
N ALA A 28 -1.61 27.27 15.28
CA ALA A 28 -1.26 26.47 16.45
C ALA A 28 -2.04 25.16 16.58
N ALA A 29 -3.33 25.16 16.22
CA ALA A 29 -4.25 24.04 16.44
C ALA A 29 -4.49 23.21 15.18
N VAL A 30 -4.59 23.84 13.98
CA VAL A 30 -5.01 23.18 12.73
C VAL A 30 -3.86 22.97 11.76
N VAL A 31 -2.91 23.92 11.68
CA VAL A 31 -1.78 23.87 10.75
C VAL A 31 -0.46 24.10 11.50
N PRO A 32 -0.07 23.22 12.42
CA PRO A 32 1.19 23.34 13.13
C PRO A 32 2.39 23.13 12.19
N ALA A 33 3.60 23.43 12.67
CA ALA A 33 4.82 23.14 11.93
C ALA A 33 5.02 21.63 11.76
N GLU A 34 5.51 21.24 10.59
CA GLU A 34 5.85 19.83 10.32
C GLU A 34 7.00 19.35 11.22
N ARG A 35 6.89 18.14 11.71
CA ARG A 35 7.89 17.46 12.53
C ARG A 35 8.14 16.06 11.97
N CYS A 36 9.29 15.88 11.34
CA CYS A 36 9.70 14.58 10.84
C CYS A 36 10.71 13.96 11.81
N PRO A 37 10.34 12.88 12.52
CA PRO A 37 11.31 12.15 13.35
C PRO A 37 12.48 11.63 12.49
N PRO A 38 13.70 11.49 13.04
CA PRO A 38 14.85 11.06 12.25
C PRO A 38 14.72 9.61 11.77
N ALA A 39 15.00 9.39 10.47
CA ALA A 39 15.04 8.10 9.81
C ALA A 39 16.48 7.76 9.39
N ALA A 40 17.37 7.52 10.36
CA ALA A 40 18.75 7.12 10.05
C ALA A 40 18.77 5.72 9.38
N PRO A 41 19.64 5.48 8.37
CA PRO A 41 19.66 4.23 7.60
C PRO A 41 19.72 2.95 8.45
N GLY A 42 20.54 2.93 9.51
CA GLY A 42 20.65 1.78 10.42
C GLY A 42 19.36 1.54 11.22
N ARG A 43 18.66 2.62 11.64
CA ARG A 43 17.36 2.49 12.33
C ARG A 43 16.27 1.98 11.40
N VAL A 44 16.27 2.42 10.13
CA VAL A 44 15.32 1.93 9.13
C VAL A 44 15.52 0.44 8.89
N THR A 45 16.78 0.00 8.73
CA THR A 45 17.08 -1.43 8.58
C THR A 45 16.65 -2.23 9.80
N ALA A 46 16.98 -1.79 11.00
CA ALA A 46 16.55 -2.47 12.24
C ALA A 46 15.03 -2.53 12.41
N GLY A 47 14.30 -1.49 11.97
CA GLY A 47 12.83 -1.48 11.97
C GLY A 47 12.23 -2.49 10.99
N ILE A 48 12.80 -2.60 9.79
CA ILE A 48 12.42 -3.63 8.80
C ILE A 48 12.65 -5.03 9.37
N ASP A 49 13.84 -5.27 9.92
CA ASP A 49 14.23 -6.59 10.45
C ASP A 49 13.33 -7.00 11.63
N ALA A 50 13.02 -6.08 12.54
CA ALA A 50 12.11 -6.34 13.66
C ALA A 50 10.68 -6.67 13.21
N ALA A 51 10.17 -5.97 12.20
CA ALA A 51 8.83 -6.24 11.65
C ALA A 51 8.79 -7.57 10.88
N ALA A 52 9.84 -7.88 10.11
CA ALA A 52 9.95 -9.17 9.43
C ALA A 52 10.05 -10.33 10.43
N ALA A 53 10.81 -10.16 11.53
CA ALA A 53 10.87 -11.15 12.61
C ALA A 53 9.49 -11.40 13.24
N TRP A 54 8.67 -10.36 13.47
CA TRP A 54 7.30 -10.53 13.97
C TRP A 54 6.46 -11.44 13.07
N LEU A 55 6.57 -11.27 11.73
CA LEU A 55 5.88 -12.11 10.75
C LEU A 55 6.39 -13.54 10.76
N VAL A 56 7.71 -13.74 10.82
CA VAL A 56 8.35 -15.07 10.85
C VAL A 56 8.02 -15.82 12.12
N ASP A 57 8.16 -15.17 13.29
CA ASP A 57 7.86 -15.77 14.60
C ASP A 57 6.36 -16.08 14.75
N GLY A 58 5.50 -15.31 14.08
CA GLY A 58 4.07 -15.56 14.01
C GLY A 58 3.63 -16.62 13.03
N GLN A 59 4.55 -17.27 12.29
CA GLN A 59 4.19 -18.28 11.31
C GLN A 59 3.79 -19.60 11.98
N ARG A 60 2.69 -20.20 11.51
CA ARG A 60 2.15 -21.48 11.99
C ARG A 60 2.77 -22.65 11.23
N PRO A 61 2.73 -23.86 11.83
CA PRO A 61 3.26 -25.06 11.17
C PRO A 61 2.61 -25.40 9.82
N ASP A 62 1.38 -24.96 9.59
CA ASP A 62 0.67 -25.14 8.31
C ASP A 62 1.07 -24.15 7.22
N GLY A 63 1.92 -23.17 7.55
CA GLY A 63 2.41 -22.13 6.65
C GLY A 63 1.64 -20.81 6.71
N ARG A 64 0.49 -20.75 7.41
CA ARG A 64 -0.22 -19.49 7.67
C ARG A 64 0.56 -18.63 8.67
N TYR A 65 0.26 -17.32 8.66
CA TYR A 65 0.81 -16.37 9.61
C TYR A 65 -0.21 -16.06 10.72
N THR A 66 0.25 -15.52 11.85
CA THR A 66 -0.65 -14.94 12.85
C THR A 66 -1.41 -13.78 12.21
N TYR A 67 -2.74 -13.91 12.13
CA TYR A 67 -3.58 -12.90 11.46
C TYR A 67 -3.54 -11.56 12.16
N GLY A 68 -3.69 -11.55 13.48
CA GLY A 68 -3.60 -10.35 14.30
C GLY A 68 -3.43 -10.70 15.77
N PHE A 69 -3.13 -9.69 16.58
CA PHE A 69 -2.86 -9.85 18.01
C PHE A 69 -3.32 -8.63 18.82
N HIS A 70 -4.00 -8.91 19.94
CA HIS A 70 -4.39 -7.90 20.92
C HIS A 70 -3.38 -7.90 22.08
N ARG A 71 -2.56 -6.86 22.20
CA ARG A 71 -1.51 -6.80 23.25
C ARG A 71 -2.07 -6.76 24.66
N ASP A 72 -3.22 -6.11 24.88
CA ASP A 72 -3.81 -5.89 26.21
C ASP A 72 -4.43 -7.18 26.76
N THR A 73 -5.11 -7.96 25.93
CA THR A 73 -5.68 -9.27 26.30
C THR A 73 -4.72 -10.43 26.03
N ARG A 74 -3.62 -10.20 25.31
CA ARG A 74 -2.62 -11.18 24.87
C ARG A 74 -3.20 -12.31 24.01
N MET A 75 -4.33 -12.05 23.33
CA MET A 75 -5.05 -13.01 22.52
C MET A 75 -4.78 -12.80 21.03
N PRO A 76 -4.58 -13.88 20.24
CA PRO A 76 -4.58 -13.78 18.78
C PRO A 76 -5.98 -13.42 18.29
N ALA A 77 -6.05 -12.64 17.19
CA ALA A 77 -7.31 -12.41 16.51
C ALA A 77 -7.79 -13.66 15.76
N LEU A 78 -9.11 -13.82 15.71
CA LEU A 78 -9.76 -14.89 14.95
C LEU A 78 -9.88 -14.48 13.45
N GLY A 79 -10.09 -15.49 12.62
CA GLY A 79 -10.23 -15.32 11.17
C GLY A 79 -8.91 -15.44 10.43
N TYR A 80 -8.97 -15.26 9.12
CA TYR A 80 -7.83 -15.21 8.21
C TYR A 80 -8.21 -14.45 6.94
N ASN A 81 -7.21 -13.93 6.22
CA ASN A 81 -7.42 -13.22 4.97
C ASN A 81 -6.33 -13.62 3.97
N THR A 82 -6.74 -14.14 2.82
CA THR A 82 -5.86 -14.68 1.78
C THR A 82 -5.07 -13.58 1.05
N THR A 83 -5.66 -12.39 0.88
CA THR A 83 -4.98 -11.23 0.28
C THR A 83 -3.81 -10.78 1.15
N ARG A 84 -4.05 -10.64 2.46
CA ARG A 84 -3.00 -10.29 3.42
C ARG A 84 -1.92 -11.37 3.54
N HIS A 85 -2.30 -12.65 3.44
CA HIS A 85 -1.34 -13.75 3.39
C HIS A 85 -0.36 -13.59 2.22
N ALA A 86 -0.87 -13.31 1.02
CA ALA A 86 -0.04 -13.10 -0.15
C ALA A 86 0.85 -11.86 -0.03
N GLY A 87 0.31 -10.76 0.53
CA GLY A 87 1.09 -9.55 0.80
C GLY A 87 2.21 -9.75 1.83
N VAL A 88 1.98 -10.55 2.87
CA VAL A 88 3.04 -10.95 3.83
C VAL A 88 4.13 -11.75 3.14
N MET A 89 3.77 -12.70 2.26
CA MET A 89 4.76 -13.45 1.47
C MET A 89 5.62 -12.51 0.63
N ASP A 90 5.01 -11.50 -0.01
CA ASP A 90 5.73 -10.47 -0.77
C ASP A 90 6.74 -9.73 0.10
N ALA A 91 6.32 -9.21 1.25
CA ALA A 91 7.20 -8.51 2.19
C ALA A 91 8.37 -9.38 2.66
N LEU A 92 8.13 -10.66 2.90
CA LEU A 92 9.16 -11.62 3.33
C LEU A 92 10.15 -11.96 2.22
N TYR A 93 9.72 -12.11 0.96
CA TYR A 93 10.65 -12.26 -0.17
C TYR A 93 11.54 -11.02 -0.34
N ARG A 94 10.98 -9.82 -0.22
CA ARG A 94 11.72 -8.55 -0.34
C ARG A 94 12.70 -8.30 0.81
N THR A 95 12.50 -8.95 1.95
CA THR A 95 13.38 -8.86 3.13
C THR A 95 14.32 -10.05 3.30
N GLY A 96 14.33 -10.99 2.35
CA GLY A 96 15.24 -12.14 2.34
C GLY A 96 14.79 -13.32 3.22
N HIS A 97 13.60 -13.30 3.80
CA HIS A 97 13.02 -14.38 4.60
C HIS A 97 12.35 -15.47 3.73
N THR A 98 13.07 -15.91 2.69
CA THR A 98 12.56 -16.82 1.65
C THR A 98 11.98 -18.12 2.22
N GLY A 99 12.57 -18.68 3.26
CA GLY A 99 12.07 -19.94 3.87
C GLY A 99 10.67 -19.80 4.45
N SER A 100 10.38 -18.72 5.18
CA SER A 100 9.05 -18.44 5.73
C SER A 100 8.06 -18.10 4.60
N ALA A 101 8.47 -17.32 3.61
CA ALA A 101 7.63 -17.01 2.45
C ALA A 101 7.30 -18.28 1.64
N ASP A 102 8.27 -19.20 1.43
CA ASP A 102 8.06 -20.49 0.73
C ASP A 102 7.11 -21.41 1.53
N ALA A 103 7.12 -21.40 2.86
CA ALA A 103 6.13 -22.11 3.68
C ALA A 103 4.72 -21.55 3.49
N GLY A 104 4.59 -20.20 3.40
CA GLY A 104 3.34 -19.53 3.01
C GLY A 104 2.88 -19.93 1.60
N LEU A 105 3.79 -19.97 0.64
CA LEU A 105 3.51 -20.43 -0.73
C LEU A 105 3.04 -21.89 -0.75
N ALA A 106 3.63 -22.76 0.08
CA ALA A 106 3.20 -24.14 0.17
C ALA A 106 1.76 -24.25 0.69
N TRP A 107 1.35 -23.38 1.63
CA TRP A 107 -0.06 -23.30 2.06
C TRP A 107 -0.96 -22.81 0.92
N ALA A 108 -0.62 -21.71 0.25
CA ALA A 108 -1.41 -21.17 -0.85
C ALA A 108 -1.62 -22.22 -1.95
N ARG A 109 -0.58 -22.96 -2.33
CA ARG A 109 -0.64 -24.00 -3.36
C ARG A 109 -1.56 -25.18 -3.02
N ARG A 110 -1.72 -25.52 -1.75
CA ARG A 110 -2.67 -26.58 -1.32
C ARG A 110 -4.13 -26.12 -1.42
N ASN A 111 -4.35 -24.82 -1.53
CA ASN A 111 -5.68 -24.21 -1.58
C ASN A 111 -5.98 -23.59 -2.97
N LEU A 112 -5.24 -24.01 -4.01
CA LEU A 112 -5.53 -23.58 -5.37
C LEU A 112 -6.64 -24.43 -5.97
N VAL A 113 -7.55 -23.75 -6.66
CA VAL A 113 -8.45 -24.35 -7.66
C VAL A 113 -7.90 -24.08 -9.06
N THR A 114 -8.21 -24.97 -10.01
CA THR A 114 -7.80 -24.84 -11.41
C THR A 114 -9.00 -25.05 -12.33
N HIS A 115 -9.08 -24.22 -13.37
CA HIS A 115 -10.13 -24.30 -14.36
C HIS A 115 -9.63 -23.70 -15.68
N ASP A 116 -9.89 -24.34 -16.83
CA ASP A 116 -9.60 -23.84 -18.19
C ASP A 116 -8.23 -23.17 -18.37
N GLY A 117 -7.17 -23.77 -17.82
CA GLY A 117 -5.81 -23.29 -17.97
C GLY A 117 -5.39 -22.14 -17.06
N TRP A 118 -6.24 -21.71 -16.12
CA TRP A 118 -5.90 -20.78 -15.03
C TRP A 118 -5.93 -21.45 -13.66
N ALA A 119 -5.43 -20.76 -12.65
CA ALA A 119 -5.48 -21.17 -11.25
C ALA A 119 -5.87 -19.98 -10.39
N ALA A 120 -6.56 -20.22 -9.28
CA ALA A 120 -6.93 -19.21 -8.30
C ALA A 120 -6.84 -19.75 -6.87
N LEU A 121 -6.55 -18.88 -5.90
CA LEU A 121 -6.50 -19.18 -4.48
C LEU A 121 -7.92 -19.16 -3.90
N ALA A 122 -8.46 -20.33 -3.61
CA ALA A 122 -9.80 -20.49 -3.03
C ALA A 122 -9.76 -21.59 -1.97
N PRO A 123 -9.50 -21.24 -0.69
CA PRO A 123 -9.61 -22.19 0.40
C PRO A 123 -11.00 -22.82 0.47
N PRO A 124 -11.13 -24.03 1.01
CA PRO A 124 -12.42 -24.71 1.10
C PRO A 124 -13.50 -23.85 1.75
N GLY A 125 -14.62 -23.65 1.04
CA GLY A 125 -15.75 -22.83 1.50
C GLY A 125 -15.60 -21.32 1.24
N GLU A 126 -14.53 -20.89 0.59
CA GLU A 126 -14.31 -19.50 0.20
C GLU A 126 -14.37 -19.32 -1.32
N SER A 127 -14.83 -18.16 -1.79
CA SER A 127 -14.69 -17.75 -3.19
C SER A 127 -13.24 -17.33 -3.46
N ALA A 128 -12.76 -17.54 -4.70
CA ALA A 128 -11.50 -16.95 -5.12
C ALA A 128 -11.60 -15.42 -5.10
N ASN A 129 -10.58 -14.76 -4.58
CA ASN A 129 -10.50 -13.30 -4.48
C ASN A 129 -9.36 -12.80 -5.37
N VAL A 130 -9.69 -12.01 -6.38
CA VAL A 130 -8.72 -11.46 -7.34
C VAL A 130 -7.56 -10.73 -6.65
N GLY A 131 -7.82 -9.99 -5.58
CA GLY A 131 -6.75 -9.32 -4.83
C GLY A 131 -5.75 -10.29 -4.22
N ALA A 132 -6.22 -11.45 -3.70
CA ALA A 132 -5.35 -12.48 -3.16
C ALA A 132 -4.48 -13.11 -4.26
N ASP A 133 -5.06 -13.39 -5.42
CA ASP A 133 -4.34 -13.94 -6.56
C ASP A 133 -3.35 -12.94 -7.16
N ALA A 134 -3.73 -11.67 -7.22
CA ALA A 134 -2.88 -10.58 -7.68
C ALA A 134 -1.63 -10.44 -6.77
N LEU A 135 -1.80 -10.37 -5.47
CA LEU A 135 -0.66 -10.29 -4.55
C LEU A 135 0.15 -11.59 -4.51
N LEU A 136 -0.47 -12.75 -4.79
CA LEU A 136 0.27 -14.00 -4.95
C LEU A 136 1.16 -13.98 -6.20
N VAL A 137 0.68 -13.42 -7.34
CA VAL A 137 1.52 -13.15 -8.52
C VAL A 137 2.69 -12.25 -8.16
N VAL A 138 2.42 -11.12 -7.50
CA VAL A 138 3.45 -10.16 -7.06
C VAL A 138 4.51 -10.85 -6.19
N ALA A 139 4.09 -11.65 -5.20
CA ALA A 139 4.98 -12.41 -4.33
C ALA A 139 5.85 -13.40 -5.12
N LEU A 140 5.29 -14.12 -6.10
CA LEU A 140 6.04 -15.05 -6.96
C LEU A 140 7.08 -14.32 -7.81
N LEU A 141 6.75 -13.14 -8.35
CA LEU A 141 7.67 -12.34 -9.16
C LEU A 141 8.81 -11.76 -8.30
N HIS A 142 8.53 -11.28 -7.08
CA HIS A 142 9.58 -10.86 -6.15
C HIS A 142 10.43 -12.05 -5.67
N ARG A 143 9.84 -13.23 -5.45
CA ARG A 143 10.61 -14.45 -5.21
C ARG A 143 11.58 -14.74 -6.36
N ARG A 144 11.09 -14.67 -7.59
CA ARG A 144 11.93 -14.84 -8.80
C ARG A 144 13.09 -13.83 -8.82
N GLN A 145 12.83 -12.58 -8.50
CA GLN A 145 13.89 -11.54 -8.41
C GLN A 145 14.88 -11.82 -7.28
N ALA A 146 14.40 -12.24 -6.12
CA ALA A 146 15.24 -12.49 -4.94
C ALA A 146 16.13 -13.74 -5.08
N THR A 147 15.64 -14.78 -5.78
CA THR A 147 16.30 -16.09 -5.82
C THR A 147 16.86 -16.49 -7.19
N GLY A 148 16.43 -15.85 -8.27
CA GLY A 148 16.70 -16.27 -9.65
C GLY A 148 15.94 -17.55 -10.09
N ASP A 149 15.13 -18.13 -9.23
CA ASP A 149 14.45 -19.41 -9.46
C ASP A 149 13.13 -19.21 -10.21
N THR A 150 13.04 -19.79 -11.39
CA THR A 150 11.92 -19.65 -12.35
C THR A 150 10.87 -20.76 -12.26
N ARG A 151 11.02 -21.71 -11.32
CA ARG A 151 10.12 -22.89 -11.23
C ARG A 151 8.63 -22.53 -11.04
N TRP A 152 8.33 -21.32 -10.57
CA TRP A 152 6.96 -20.86 -10.32
C TRP A 152 6.42 -19.91 -11.40
N ASP A 153 7.17 -19.63 -12.46
CA ASP A 153 6.72 -18.77 -13.56
C ASP A 153 5.40 -19.31 -14.17
N GLY A 154 5.29 -20.62 -14.38
CA GLY A 154 4.06 -21.25 -14.85
C GLY A 154 2.86 -21.07 -13.91
N LEU A 155 3.09 -20.98 -12.59
CA LEU A 155 2.02 -20.65 -11.63
C LEU A 155 1.63 -19.18 -11.73
N ALA A 156 2.60 -18.27 -11.79
CA ALA A 156 2.34 -16.84 -11.98
C ALA A 156 1.49 -16.59 -13.24
N HIS A 157 1.82 -17.25 -14.36
CA HIS A 157 1.01 -17.17 -15.59
C HIS A 157 -0.43 -17.68 -15.41
N ARG A 158 -0.64 -18.80 -14.71
CA ARG A 158 -1.99 -19.31 -14.48
C ARG A 158 -2.83 -18.39 -13.60
N LEU A 159 -2.25 -17.84 -12.53
CA LEU A 159 -2.91 -16.85 -11.67
C LEU A 159 -3.23 -15.57 -12.46
N SER A 160 -2.30 -15.08 -13.28
CA SER A 160 -2.51 -13.90 -14.12
C SER A 160 -3.61 -14.10 -15.17
N ARG A 161 -3.74 -15.31 -15.73
CA ARG A 161 -4.89 -15.65 -16.60
C ARG A 161 -6.22 -15.60 -15.86
N PHE A 162 -6.25 -16.03 -14.59
CA PHE A 162 -7.45 -15.85 -13.77
C PHE A 162 -7.78 -14.36 -13.59
N ILE A 163 -6.81 -13.53 -13.20
CA ILE A 163 -7.00 -12.08 -13.05
C ILE A 163 -7.53 -11.46 -14.35
N ALA A 164 -6.93 -11.83 -15.50
CA ALA A 164 -7.37 -11.36 -16.81
C ALA A 164 -8.80 -11.80 -17.15
N SER A 165 -9.23 -13.00 -16.72
CA SER A 165 -10.61 -13.49 -16.93
C SER A 165 -11.65 -12.72 -16.10
N GLN A 166 -11.25 -12.11 -14.98
CA GLN A 166 -12.09 -11.26 -14.14
C GLN A 166 -12.11 -9.80 -14.60
N THR A 167 -11.19 -9.42 -15.50
CA THR A 167 -11.11 -8.05 -16.05
C THR A 167 -12.11 -7.86 -17.16
N GLN A 168 -13.02 -6.90 -16.99
CA GLN A 168 -14.08 -6.59 -17.94
C GLN A 168 -13.55 -5.76 -19.13
N PRO A 169 -14.28 -5.69 -20.25
CA PRO A 169 -13.86 -4.91 -21.43
C PRO A 169 -13.61 -3.42 -21.14
N ASP A 170 -14.29 -2.86 -20.14
CA ASP A 170 -14.12 -1.46 -19.73
C ASP A 170 -12.95 -1.25 -18.76
N GLY A 171 -12.27 -2.30 -18.34
CA GLY A 171 -11.15 -2.28 -17.39
C GLY A 171 -11.54 -2.46 -15.94
N SER A 172 -12.83 -2.52 -15.59
CA SER A 172 -13.25 -2.91 -14.24
C SER A 172 -12.88 -4.36 -13.94
N VAL A 173 -12.69 -4.68 -12.66
CA VAL A 173 -12.26 -6.01 -12.22
C VAL A 173 -13.27 -6.55 -11.22
N LEU A 174 -13.90 -7.69 -11.53
CA LEU A 174 -14.77 -8.39 -10.59
C LEU A 174 -13.94 -9.03 -9.48
N GLN A 175 -14.33 -8.77 -8.23
CA GLN A 175 -13.53 -9.16 -7.07
C GLN A 175 -13.55 -10.67 -6.81
N TYR A 176 -14.70 -11.31 -7.00
CA TYR A 176 -14.90 -12.70 -6.60
C TYR A 176 -15.27 -13.63 -7.75
N TRP A 177 -14.76 -14.84 -7.66
CA TRP A 177 -15.19 -15.98 -8.47
C TRP A 177 -15.68 -17.08 -7.54
N ASP A 178 -16.88 -17.58 -7.80
CA ASP A 178 -17.53 -18.57 -6.94
C ASP A 178 -17.26 -19.98 -7.46
N ALA A 179 -16.56 -20.80 -6.65
CA ALA A 179 -16.18 -22.15 -7.02
C ALA A 179 -17.38 -23.11 -7.21
N PRO A 180 -18.45 -23.06 -6.39
CA PRO A 180 -19.64 -23.87 -6.59
C PRO A 180 -20.36 -23.63 -7.92
N THR A 181 -20.52 -22.39 -8.34
CA THR A 181 -21.19 -22.06 -9.61
C THR A 181 -20.25 -22.05 -10.82
N GLY A 182 -18.94 -22.01 -10.58
CA GLY A 182 -17.93 -21.92 -11.65
C GLY A 182 -17.95 -20.60 -12.41
N ALA A 183 -18.40 -19.51 -11.78
CA ALA A 183 -18.63 -18.21 -12.46
C ALA A 183 -18.14 -17.03 -11.62
N PRO A 184 -17.80 -15.90 -12.28
CA PRO A 184 -17.59 -14.62 -11.60
C PRO A 184 -18.86 -14.19 -10.85
N VAL A 185 -18.68 -13.58 -9.67
CA VAL A 185 -19.79 -12.98 -8.92
C VAL A 185 -20.05 -11.58 -9.47
N PRO A 186 -21.21 -11.33 -10.09
CA PRO A 186 -21.49 -10.03 -10.72
C PRO A 186 -21.49 -8.88 -9.73
N ASP A 187 -21.17 -7.68 -10.20
CA ASP A 187 -21.25 -6.43 -9.44
C ASP A 187 -20.47 -6.42 -8.12
N THR A 188 -19.42 -7.24 -8.01
CA THR A 188 -18.54 -7.26 -6.85
C THR A 188 -17.25 -6.48 -7.14
N TYR A 189 -17.07 -5.35 -6.48
CA TYR A 189 -15.89 -4.51 -6.59
C TYR A 189 -15.23 -4.36 -5.21
N GLY A 190 -13.92 -4.56 -5.14
CA GLY A 190 -13.15 -4.40 -3.91
C GLY A 190 -12.37 -3.09 -3.93
N MET A 191 -12.35 -2.39 -2.81
CA MET A 191 -11.66 -1.10 -2.66
C MET A 191 -10.23 -1.10 -3.24
N PHE A 192 -9.50 -2.21 -3.12
CA PHE A 192 -8.11 -2.34 -3.58
C PHE A 192 -7.91 -3.41 -4.66
N SER A 193 -8.87 -4.32 -4.86
CA SER A 193 -8.71 -5.47 -5.77
C SER A 193 -8.37 -5.06 -7.20
N THR A 194 -8.95 -3.95 -7.68
CA THR A 194 -8.66 -3.41 -9.02
C THR A 194 -7.21 -2.90 -9.12
N GLY A 195 -6.70 -2.22 -8.08
CA GLY A 195 -5.31 -1.78 -8.03
C GLY A 195 -4.32 -2.92 -7.88
N GLU A 196 -4.64 -3.93 -7.07
CA GLU A 196 -3.87 -5.17 -6.91
C GLU A 196 -3.77 -5.93 -8.25
N ALA A 197 -4.89 -6.08 -8.97
CA ALA A 197 -4.94 -6.68 -10.31
C ALA A 197 -4.09 -5.91 -11.32
N PHE A 198 -4.20 -4.58 -11.33
CA PHE A 198 -3.37 -3.71 -12.16
C PHE A 198 -1.89 -3.93 -11.90
N PHE A 199 -1.47 -3.90 -10.61
CA PHE A 199 -0.07 -4.11 -10.26
C PHE A 199 0.43 -5.48 -10.70
N ALA A 200 -0.34 -6.54 -10.47
CA ALA A 200 0.05 -7.89 -10.89
C ALA A 200 0.27 -7.99 -12.39
N LEU A 201 -0.67 -7.51 -13.21
CA LEU A 201 -0.56 -7.59 -14.66
C LEU A 201 0.53 -6.68 -15.23
N ALA A 202 0.72 -5.48 -14.69
CA ALA A 202 1.82 -4.60 -15.05
C ALA A 202 3.19 -5.20 -14.66
N PHE A 203 3.28 -5.90 -13.53
CA PHE A 203 4.50 -6.59 -13.13
C PHE A 203 4.78 -7.82 -14.00
N MET A 204 3.73 -8.54 -14.43
CA MET A 204 3.85 -9.60 -15.45
C MET A 204 4.39 -9.03 -16.77
N ALA A 205 3.83 -7.91 -17.27
CA ALA A 205 4.30 -7.23 -18.46
C ALA A 205 5.79 -6.87 -18.39
N ARG A 206 6.23 -6.30 -17.27
CA ARG A 206 7.64 -5.98 -17.03
C ARG A 206 8.53 -7.21 -16.98
N THR A 207 8.05 -8.32 -16.42
CA THR A 207 8.85 -9.54 -16.21
C THR A 207 8.91 -10.43 -17.45
N PHE A 208 7.81 -10.45 -18.23
CA PHE A 208 7.63 -11.27 -19.42
C PHE A 208 7.17 -10.40 -20.61
N PRO A 209 8.08 -9.55 -21.14
CA PRO A 209 7.76 -8.61 -22.20
C PRO A 209 7.33 -9.34 -23.48
N GLY A 210 6.32 -8.77 -24.16
CA GLY A 210 5.81 -9.30 -25.42
C GLY A 210 4.84 -10.48 -25.29
N GLU A 211 4.43 -10.85 -24.07
CA GLU A 211 3.43 -11.89 -23.83
C GLU A 211 1.98 -11.35 -23.77
N GLY A 212 1.80 -10.03 -23.97
CA GLY A 212 0.48 -9.38 -24.09
C GLY A 212 -0.15 -8.97 -22.77
N TRP A 213 0.62 -8.91 -21.66
CA TRP A 213 0.13 -8.46 -20.36
C TRP A 213 -0.03 -6.94 -20.28
N GLU A 214 0.59 -6.19 -21.17
CA GLU A 214 0.55 -4.72 -21.27
C GLU A 214 -0.87 -4.23 -21.53
N ALA A 215 -1.56 -4.82 -22.50
CA ALA A 215 -2.89 -4.38 -22.90
C ALA A 215 -3.96 -4.46 -21.79
N PRO A 216 -4.13 -5.56 -21.04
CA PRO A 216 -5.03 -5.57 -19.89
C PRO A 216 -4.56 -4.64 -18.77
N ALA A 217 -3.25 -4.46 -18.54
CA ALA A 217 -2.76 -3.54 -17.55
C ALA A 217 -3.16 -2.08 -17.86
N HIS A 218 -2.96 -1.61 -19.09
CA HIS A 218 -3.40 -0.28 -19.53
C HIS A 218 -4.92 -0.09 -19.40
N ARG A 219 -5.72 -1.11 -19.77
CA ARG A 219 -7.18 -1.00 -19.60
C ARG A 219 -7.61 -0.79 -18.16
N ILE A 220 -6.98 -1.50 -17.22
CA ILE A 220 -7.26 -1.32 -15.79
C ILE A 220 -6.75 0.05 -15.32
N ALA A 221 -5.56 0.49 -15.74
CA ALA A 221 -5.01 1.80 -15.42
C ALA A 221 -5.93 2.95 -15.87
N ASP A 222 -6.43 2.90 -17.12
CA ASP A 222 -7.39 3.86 -17.65
C ASP A 222 -8.70 3.87 -16.85
N TYR A 223 -9.21 2.69 -16.48
CA TYR A 223 -10.41 2.56 -15.65
C TYR A 223 -10.21 3.21 -14.28
N ILE A 224 -9.12 2.90 -13.60
CA ILE A 224 -8.76 3.48 -12.30
C ILE A 224 -8.65 5.01 -12.42
N ALA A 225 -7.97 5.50 -13.45
CA ALA A 225 -7.70 6.92 -13.60
C ALA A 225 -8.94 7.76 -13.90
N THR A 226 -9.93 7.19 -14.62
CA THR A 226 -11.02 7.97 -15.22
C THR A 226 -12.42 7.59 -14.79
N ARG A 227 -12.68 6.37 -14.33
CA ARG A 227 -14.04 5.82 -14.17
C ARG A 227 -14.32 5.15 -12.86
N ARG A 228 -13.33 4.53 -12.21
CA ARG A 228 -13.50 3.65 -11.05
C ARG A 228 -14.38 4.27 -9.96
N ASP A 229 -14.03 5.45 -9.47
CA ASP A 229 -14.71 6.04 -8.32
C ASP A 229 -16.21 6.23 -8.58
N ARG A 230 -16.55 6.67 -9.79
CA ARG A 230 -17.95 6.84 -10.18
C ARG A 230 -18.67 5.51 -10.40
N ALA A 231 -18.01 4.55 -11.05
CA ALA A 231 -18.60 3.26 -11.38
C ALA A 231 -18.81 2.39 -10.15
N GLU A 232 -17.88 2.44 -9.20
CA GLU A 232 -17.92 1.69 -7.93
C GLU A 232 -18.63 2.45 -6.80
N GLY A 233 -19.25 3.60 -7.10
CA GLY A 233 -20.08 4.35 -6.16
C GLY A 233 -19.31 5.06 -5.04
N SER A 234 -18.03 5.36 -5.24
CA SER A 234 -17.24 6.10 -4.27
C SER A 234 -17.66 7.58 -4.24
N ALA A 235 -17.84 8.12 -3.03
CA ALA A 235 -18.16 9.53 -2.83
C ALA A 235 -16.93 10.46 -3.03
N TYR A 236 -15.73 9.91 -3.10
CA TYR A 236 -14.48 10.66 -3.25
C TYR A 236 -13.49 9.85 -4.09
N ARG A 237 -12.49 10.53 -4.66
CA ARG A 237 -11.45 9.88 -5.43
C ARG A 237 -10.55 9.04 -4.53
N GLN A 238 -10.46 7.75 -4.81
CA GLN A 238 -9.70 6.79 -4.01
C GLN A 238 -8.21 6.85 -4.35
N ALA A 239 -7.37 7.11 -3.34
CA ALA A 239 -5.93 6.99 -3.48
C ALA A 239 -5.51 5.53 -3.25
N ASP A 240 -5.06 4.91 -4.32
CA ASP A 240 -4.73 3.50 -4.39
C ASP A 240 -3.21 3.31 -4.50
N HIS A 241 -2.59 2.81 -3.45
CA HIS A 241 -1.16 2.56 -3.41
C HIS A 241 -0.73 1.40 -4.31
N TRP A 242 -1.61 0.41 -4.54
CA TRP A 242 -1.34 -0.66 -5.50
C TRP A 242 -1.29 -0.14 -6.93
N ALA A 243 -2.16 0.82 -7.25
CA ALA A 243 -2.10 1.50 -8.54
C ALA A 243 -0.77 2.28 -8.72
N ALA A 244 -0.19 2.83 -7.65
CA ALA A 244 1.13 3.46 -7.73
C ALA A 244 2.24 2.45 -8.12
N TYR A 245 2.21 1.25 -7.57
CA TYR A 245 3.11 0.16 -7.97
C TYR A 245 2.83 -0.32 -9.41
N GLY A 246 1.55 -0.40 -9.80
CA GLY A 246 1.15 -0.74 -11.16
C GLY A 246 1.71 0.24 -12.18
N LEU A 247 1.60 1.55 -11.93
CA LEU A 247 2.16 2.60 -12.78
C LEU A 247 3.69 2.51 -12.90
N GLU A 248 4.40 2.26 -11.79
CA GLU A 248 5.85 2.02 -11.81
C GLU A 248 6.22 0.82 -12.69
N ALA A 249 5.51 -0.28 -12.54
CA ALA A 249 5.76 -1.50 -13.30
C ALA A 249 5.43 -1.32 -14.79
N LEU A 250 4.32 -0.66 -15.11
CA LEU A 250 3.86 -0.40 -16.48
C LEU A 250 4.79 0.55 -17.21
N GLN A 251 5.28 1.61 -16.55
CA GLN A 251 6.30 2.50 -17.12
C GLN A 251 7.55 1.74 -17.56
N ALA A 252 7.97 0.74 -16.77
CA ALA A 252 9.14 -0.06 -17.09
C ALA A 252 8.87 -1.12 -18.19
N ALA A 253 7.61 -1.45 -18.48
CA ALA A 253 7.21 -2.44 -19.48
C ALA A 253 6.93 -1.80 -20.84
N ASP A 254 6.12 -0.73 -20.88
CA ASP A 254 5.54 -0.17 -22.12
C ASP A 254 5.46 1.37 -22.12
N GLY A 255 5.73 2.01 -20.98
CA GLY A 255 5.55 3.44 -20.78
C GLY A 255 4.14 3.81 -20.31
N LEU A 256 3.93 5.07 -19.94
CA LEU A 256 2.65 5.59 -19.49
C LEU A 256 2.01 6.53 -20.52
N THR A 257 0.69 6.42 -20.65
CA THR A 257 -0.13 7.39 -21.36
C THR A 257 -0.22 8.71 -20.57
N PRO A 258 -0.57 9.85 -21.21
CA PRO A 258 -0.79 11.12 -20.50
C PRO A 258 -1.83 11.02 -19.37
N VAL A 259 -2.89 10.23 -19.55
CA VAL A 259 -3.94 10.01 -18.53
C VAL A 259 -3.38 9.31 -17.29
N GLU A 260 -2.54 8.31 -17.49
CA GLU A 260 -1.87 7.56 -16.41
C GLU A 260 -0.82 8.44 -15.68
N GLN A 261 -0.09 9.30 -16.43
CA GLN A 261 0.82 10.28 -15.84
C GLN A 261 0.08 11.32 -14.99
N ASP A 262 -1.07 11.82 -15.44
CA ASP A 262 -1.93 12.73 -14.67
C ASP A 262 -2.46 12.07 -13.40
N TYR A 263 -2.82 10.77 -13.48
CA TYR A 263 -3.22 10.00 -12.29
C TYR A 263 -2.06 9.82 -11.31
N ALA A 264 -0.85 9.55 -11.81
CA ALA A 264 0.36 9.47 -10.96
C ALA A 264 0.64 10.79 -10.24
N ARG A 265 0.49 11.94 -10.91
CA ARG A 265 0.63 13.28 -10.31
C ARG A 265 -0.40 13.52 -9.21
N TRP A 266 -1.64 13.12 -9.45
CA TRP A 266 -2.70 13.23 -8.46
C TRP A 266 -2.40 12.38 -7.21
N LEU A 267 -2.02 11.11 -7.39
CA LEU A 267 -1.62 10.22 -6.28
C LEU A 267 -0.45 10.81 -5.48
N ALA A 268 0.57 11.33 -6.16
CA ALA A 268 1.73 11.98 -5.52
C ALA A 268 1.31 13.18 -4.66
N GLY A 269 0.37 13.98 -5.16
CA GLY A 269 -0.21 15.09 -4.41
C GLY A 269 -0.95 14.62 -3.15
N TYR A 270 -1.77 13.61 -3.28
CA TYR A 270 -2.55 13.05 -2.17
C TYR A 270 -1.65 12.44 -1.08
N PHE A 271 -0.72 11.53 -1.46
CA PHE A 271 0.19 10.92 -0.49
C PHE A 271 1.09 11.97 0.17
N GLY A 272 1.57 12.95 -0.59
CA GLY A 272 2.35 14.06 -0.05
C GLY A 272 1.56 14.89 0.97
N TRP A 273 0.27 15.10 0.73
CA TRP A 273 -0.63 15.80 1.66
C TRP A 273 -0.84 14.99 2.95
N VAL A 274 -1.10 13.68 2.85
CA VAL A 274 -1.28 12.82 4.04
C VAL A 274 -0.01 12.82 4.89
N VAL A 275 1.18 12.67 4.30
CA VAL A 275 2.44 12.71 5.05
C VAL A 275 2.64 14.07 5.73
N ARG A 276 2.29 15.17 5.03
CA ARG A 276 2.33 16.51 5.63
C ARG A 276 1.40 16.61 6.84
N TYR A 277 0.17 16.15 6.70
CA TYR A 277 -0.80 16.14 7.80
C TYR A 277 -0.28 15.35 9.01
N GLU A 278 0.23 14.14 8.79
CA GLU A 278 0.82 13.31 9.83
C GLU A 278 2.02 13.98 10.51
N SER A 279 2.92 14.58 9.73
CA SER A 279 4.10 15.29 10.26
C SER A 279 3.72 16.50 11.12
N GLN A 280 2.57 17.11 10.88
CA GLN A 280 2.01 18.19 11.68
C GLN A 280 1.36 17.72 12.98
N HIS A 281 0.96 16.43 13.06
CA HIS A 281 0.18 15.87 14.17
C HIS A 281 0.93 14.79 14.96
N VAL A 282 2.23 14.62 14.75
CA VAL A 282 3.05 13.65 15.51
C VAL A 282 2.90 13.86 17.02
N GLY A 283 2.46 12.80 17.72
CA GLY A 283 2.23 12.82 19.17
C GLY A 283 0.97 13.57 19.62
N ARG A 284 0.02 13.83 18.71
CA ARG A 284 -1.27 14.46 18.99
C ARG A 284 -2.42 13.48 18.73
N THR A 285 -3.58 13.74 19.39
CA THR A 285 -4.82 12.94 19.24
C THR A 285 -5.48 13.05 17.86
N LEU A 286 -5.01 13.94 16.99
CA LEU A 286 -5.56 14.19 15.64
C LEU A 286 -4.75 13.50 14.54
N SER A 287 -4.04 12.42 14.82
CA SER A 287 -3.37 11.59 13.82
C SER A 287 -4.38 10.98 12.84
N PHE A 288 -4.01 10.83 11.57
CA PHE A 288 -4.83 10.15 10.55
C PHE A 288 -5.05 8.68 10.91
N SER A 289 -4.00 8.01 11.36
CA SER A 289 -4.04 6.64 11.89
C SER A 289 -2.77 6.33 12.66
N GLU A 290 -2.86 5.45 13.66
CA GLU A 290 -1.70 4.86 14.34
C GLU A 290 -1.30 3.51 13.72
N SER A 291 -2.14 2.92 12.88
CA SER A 291 -1.94 1.65 12.21
C SER A 291 -0.71 1.67 11.28
N GLY A 292 0.09 0.62 11.36
CA GLY A 292 1.19 0.36 10.43
C GLY A 292 0.71 0.21 8.99
N ALA A 293 -0.46 -0.41 8.77
CA ALA A 293 -1.06 -0.57 7.46
C ALA A 293 -1.45 0.78 6.84
N SER A 294 -2.23 1.61 7.55
CA SER A 294 -2.73 2.88 6.99
C SER A 294 -1.62 3.86 6.63
N LEU A 295 -0.57 3.96 7.45
CA LEU A 295 0.60 4.79 7.14
C LEU A 295 1.55 4.10 6.17
N GLY A 296 1.66 2.78 6.27
CA GLY A 296 2.46 1.96 5.38
C GLY A 296 2.02 2.12 3.92
N THR A 297 0.71 2.03 3.63
CA THR A 297 0.16 2.20 2.28
C THR A 297 0.50 3.56 1.66
N VAL A 298 0.47 4.63 2.45
CA VAL A 298 0.89 5.97 2.00
C VAL A 298 2.38 6.01 1.67
N GLY A 299 3.21 5.41 2.52
CA GLY A 299 4.66 5.38 2.35
C GLY A 299 5.11 4.56 1.14
N GLU A 300 4.53 3.38 0.97
CA GLU A 300 4.87 2.52 -0.17
C GLU A 300 4.36 3.10 -1.50
N GLY A 301 3.16 3.71 -1.53
CA GLY A 301 2.66 4.42 -2.70
C GLY A 301 3.57 5.61 -3.08
N ALA A 302 4.01 6.40 -2.10
CA ALA A 302 4.97 7.48 -2.33
C ALA A 302 6.33 6.96 -2.84
N ALA A 303 6.80 5.80 -2.34
CA ALA A 303 8.04 5.18 -2.78
C ALA A 303 7.93 4.66 -4.23
N ALA A 304 6.84 4.00 -4.59
CA ALA A 304 6.58 3.55 -5.96
C ALA A 304 6.55 4.73 -6.94
N LEU A 305 5.83 5.81 -6.59
CA LEU A 305 5.78 7.02 -7.42
C LEU A 305 7.14 7.74 -7.49
N ARG A 306 7.99 7.66 -6.45
CA ARG A 306 9.35 8.18 -6.53
C ARG A 306 10.20 7.39 -7.53
N ARG A 307 10.10 6.05 -7.53
CA ARG A 307 10.81 5.20 -8.53
C ARG A 307 10.29 5.46 -9.94
N LEU A 308 8.97 5.61 -10.09
CA LEU A 308 8.35 6.05 -11.33
C LEU A 308 8.93 7.40 -11.80
N ALA A 309 9.00 8.41 -10.91
CA ALA A 309 9.53 9.74 -11.22
C ALA A 309 11.06 9.75 -11.51
N VAL A 310 11.77 8.69 -11.18
CA VAL A 310 13.16 8.47 -11.62
C VAL A 310 13.22 7.92 -13.04
N ALA A 311 12.26 7.07 -13.41
CA ALA A 311 12.21 6.37 -14.70
C ALA A 311 11.51 7.21 -15.80
N ASP A 312 10.52 8.03 -15.44
CA ASP A 312 9.74 8.85 -16.39
C ASP A 312 10.16 10.33 -16.33
N PRO A 313 10.80 10.87 -17.38
CA PRO A 313 11.18 12.29 -17.46
C PRO A 313 10.00 13.26 -17.30
N ALA A 314 8.78 12.87 -17.73
CA ALA A 314 7.59 13.70 -17.59
C ALA A 314 7.18 13.91 -16.12
N LEU A 315 7.62 13.04 -15.22
CA LEU A 315 7.31 13.08 -13.78
C LEU A 315 8.51 13.44 -12.90
N ALA A 316 9.65 13.79 -13.48
CA ALA A 316 10.92 14.01 -12.77
C ALA A 316 10.84 15.10 -11.67
N ASP A 317 9.95 16.07 -11.81
CA ASP A 317 9.69 17.13 -10.83
C ASP A 317 9.14 16.62 -9.50
N LEU A 318 8.54 15.42 -9.47
CA LEU A 318 7.98 14.79 -8.26
C LEU A 318 9.05 14.11 -7.40
N ARG A 319 10.20 13.73 -7.98
CA ARG A 319 11.22 12.88 -7.35
C ARG A 319 11.69 13.39 -5.98
N GLY A 320 12.08 14.67 -5.90
CA GLY A 320 12.62 15.26 -4.67
C GLY A 320 11.60 15.25 -3.54
N ARG A 321 10.42 15.78 -3.81
CA ARG A 321 9.33 15.86 -2.84
C ARG A 321 8.88 14.49 -2.34
N LEU A 322 8.74 13.50 -3.22
CA LEU A 322 8.36 12.15 -2.83
C LEU A 322 9.44 11.48 -1.97
N GLY A 323 10.73 11.74 -2.25
CA GLY A 323 11.83 11.29 -1.42
C GLY A 323 11.77 11.86 0.00
N GLU A 324 11.63 13.18 0.13
CA GLU A 324 11.50 13.85 1.43
C GLU A 324 10.28 13.34 2.23
N ARG A 325 9.13 13.16 1.58
CA ARG A 325 7.91 12.64 2.20
C ARG A 325 8.08 11.18 2.63
N GLY A 326 8.71 10.34 1.81
CA GLY A 326 9.01 8.95 2.16
C GLY A 326 9.93 8.83 3.38
N VAL A 327 10.99 9.64 3.44
CA VAL A 327 11.91 9.68 4.61
C VAL A 327 11.19 10.17 5.87
N CYS A 328 10.37 11.24 5.74
CA CYS A 328 9.59 11.76 6.86
C CYS A 328 8.63 10.70 7.43
N LEU A 329 7.88 10.02 6.56
CA LEU A 329 6.95 8.97 6.98
C LEU A 329 7.68 7.76 7.57
N GLY A 330 8.83 7.38 7.02
CA GLY A 330 9.69 6.35 7.59
C GLY A 330 10.10 6.68 9.03
N GLY A 331 10.45 7.94 9.30
CA GLY A 331 10.72 8.43 10.66
C GLY A 331 9.51 8.34 11.60
N ILE A 332 8.31 8.66 11.10
CA ILE A 332 7.05 8.56 11.86
C ILE A 332 6.74 7.09 12.18
N LEU A 333 6.86 6.19 11.20
CA LEU A 333 6.67 4.75 11.40
C LEU A 333 7.64 4.20 12.45
N LEU A 334 8.94 4.53 12.35
CA LEU A 334 9.95 4.10 13.34
C LEU A 334 9.70 4.64 14.76
N ALA A 335 9.13 5.84 14.87
CA ALA A 335 8.79 6.42 16.18
C ALA A 335 7.57 5.72 16.83
N ARG A 336 6.73 5.06 16.04
CA ARG A 336 5.53 4.33 16.50
C ARG A 336 5.73 2.82 16.64
N GLN A 337 6.79 2.28 16.04
CA GLN A 337 7.10 0.86 16.15
C GLN A 337 7.45 0.48 17.58
N VAL A 338 6.84 -0.56 18.11
CA VAL A 338 7.18 -1.09 19.43
C VAL A 338 8.44 -1.94 19.31
N THR A 339 9.50 -1.53 19.97
CA THR A 339 10.79 -2.23 19.97
C THR A 339 11.37 -2.33 21.39
N GLY A 340 12.33 -3.24 21.59
CA GLY A 340 13.02 -3.41 22.87
C GLY A 340 12.21 -4.15 23.94
N THR A 341 11.16 -4.88 23.56
CA THR A 341 10.42 -5.77 24.46
C THR A 341 10.82 -7.22 24.22
N ALA A 342 10.79 -8.03 25.30
CA ALA A 342 11.09 -9.47 25.24
C ALA A 342 9.92 -10.31 24.65
N ASP A 343 8.71 -9.74 24.52
CA ASP A 343 7.57 -10.45 23.94
C ASP A 343 7.62 -10.37 22.41
N PRO A 344 7.90 -11.48 21.69
CA PRO A 344 7.99 -11.49 20.22
C PRO A 344 6.67 -11.14 19.53
N ARG A 345 5.52 -11.28 20.22
CA ARG A 345 4.21 -10.92 19.69
C ARG A 345 3.94 -9.41 19.70
N VAL A 346 4.81 -8.65 20.38
CA VAL A 346 4.71 -7.19 20.52
C VAL A 346 5.91 -6.50 19.87
N ASN A 347 7.09 -7.10 19.99
CA ASN A 347 8.33 -6.53 19.47
C ASN A 347 8.32 -6.46 17.93
N GLY A 348 8.61 -5.32 17.37
CA GLY A 348 8.65 -5.09 15.93
C GLY A 348 7.31 -4.66 15.31
N ALA A 349 6.21 -4.68 16.07
CA ALA A 349 4.87 -4.41 15.56
C ALA A 349 4.42 -2.94 15.76
N TRP A 350 3.40 -2.55 15.00
CA TRP A 350 2.61 -1.33 15.17
C TRP A 350 1.24 -1.68 15.73
N PHE A 351 0.75 -0.88 16.66
CA PHE A 351 -0.54 -1.10 17.31
C PHE A 351 -1.43 0.13 17.17
N ASP A 352 -2.67 -0.10 16.78
CA ASP A 352 -3.76 0.88 16.85
C ASP A 352 -4.79 0.39 17.87
N GLY A 353 -5.08 1.19 18.90
CA GLY A 353 -5.97 0.79 19.99
C GLY A 353 -5.61 -0.52 20.69
N GLY A 354 -4.30 -0.86 20.74
CA GLY A 354 -3.84 -2.13 21.32
C GLY A 354 -3.91 -3.36 20.41
N TYR A 355 -4.35 -3.19 19.16
CA TYR A 355 -4.47 -4.23 18.17
C TYR A 355 -3.46 -4.08 17.03
N THR A 356 -2.94 -5.19 16.50
CA THR A 356 -2.09 -5.25 15.32
C THR A 356 -2.49 -6.42 14.42
N GLN A 357 -2.21 -6.32 13.14
CA GLN A 357 -2.43 -7.35 12.14
C GLN A 357 -1.15 -7.59 11.33
N MET A 358 -1.06 -8.75 10.67
CA MET A 358 0.04 -9.05 9.74
C MET A 358 0.17 -8.00 8.62
N ASP A 359 -0.93 -7.36 8.26
CA ASP A 359 -1.06 -6.27 7.30
C ASP A 359 -0.29 -5.00 7.73
N ASP A 360 -0.31 -4.68 9.03
CA ASP A 360 0.41 -3.54 9.59
C ASP A 360 1.93 -3.67 9.38
N GLN A 361 2.46 -4.89 9.55
CA GLN A 361 3.87 -5.17 9.33
C GLN A 361 4.25 -5.16 7.86
N GLN A 362 3.42 -5.78 7.00
CA GLN A 362 3.66 -5.86 5.56
C GLN A 362 3.80 -4.48 4.94
N HIS A 363 2.81 -3.59 5.14
CA HIS A 363 2.80 -2.25 4.56
C HIS A 363 3.87 -1.35 5.17
N ALA A 364 4.10 -1.43 6.49
CA ALA A 364 5.16 -0.67 7.13
C ALA A 364 6.56 -1.10 6.65
N ILE A 365 6.81 -2.40 6.45
CA ILE A 365 8.06 -2.91 5.84
C ILE A 365 8.25 -2.29 4.45
N ALA A 366 7.21 -2.32 3.60
CA ALA A 366 7.29 -1.78 2.25
C ALA A 366 7.59 -0.27 2.24
N ALA A 367 6.94 0.51 3.12
CA ALA A 367 7.22 1.93 3.30
C ALA A 367 8.65 2.21 3.80
N LEU A 368 9.13 1.42 4.77
CA LEU A 368 10.50 1.55 5.29
C LEU A 368 11.56 1.16 4.24
N ILE A 369 11.30 0.17 3.39
CA ILE A 369 12.17 -0.13 2.22
C ILE A 369 12.25 1.11 1.32
N GLY A 370 11.12 1.74 1.00
CA GLY A 370 11.08 2.98 0.21
C GLY A 370 11.83 4.15 0.86
N ALA A 371 11.70 4.32 2.18
CA ALA A 371 12.45 5.32 2.93
C ALA A 371 13.97 5.06 2.88
N ARG A 372 14.39 3.80 3.02
CA ARG A 372 15.80 3.38 2.90
C ARG A 372 16.37 3.67 1.51
N GLU A 373 15.59 3.46 0.46
CA GLU A 373 15.97 3.80 -0.92
C GLU A 373 16.11 5.32 -1.12
N ALA A 374 15.27 6.12 -0.48
CA ALA A 374 15.32 7.57 -0.58
C ALA A 374 16.48 8.21 0.19
N LEU A 375 17.06 7.49 1.17
CA LEU A 375 18.22 7.91 1.95
C LEU A 375 19.57 7.63 1.27
N ARG A 376 19.57 6.86 0.17
CA ARG A 376 20.74 6.57 -0.66
C ARG A 376 20.91 7.61 -1.76
#